data_1779f5cce9b057b8cf9c0ec3896e971e
#
_entry.id   1779f5cce9b057b8cf9c0ec3896e971e
#
_cell.length_a   1.000
_cell.length_b   1.000
_cell.length_c   1.000
_cell.angle_alpha   90.00
_cell.angle_beta   90.00
_cell.angle_gamma   90.00
#
_symmetry.space_group_name_H-M   'P 1'
#
loop_
_entity.id
_entity.type
_entity.pdbx_description
1 polymer ?
#
loop_
_entity_poly.entity_id
_entity_poly.type
_entity_poly.pdbx_seq_one_letter_code
_entity_poly.pdbx_strand_id
1 'polypeptide(L)'
;MGEGELFRIAYIFFDIIMPIGVGYCLKKRSVVSSGFCNGLIRFNIIVVMTALALLSFWTLPLRKELMALPFFAYFNVIVPWLIVKVGRFDQRFTNVQERGSYLITAIPSNVGSLGGLCGYILYGETSFAYIQLMAVFQNLVMFFVLFPMGSYYKYG
;
A
#
# COMPACT_ATOMS: atom_id res chain seq x y z
N MET A 1 -13.69 7.24 23.92
CA MET A 1 -12.28 6.94 23.57
C MET A 1 -11.50 6.97 24.88
N GLY A 2 -10.96 5.84 25.30
CA GLY A 2 -10.14 5.76 26.51
C GLY A 2 -8.75 6.35 26.26
N GLU A 3 -8.09 6.84 27.32
CA GLU A 3 -6.73 7.40 27.23
C GLU A 3 -5.74 6.47 26.51
N GLY A 4 -5.91 5.16 26.63
CA GLY A 4 -5.09 4.17 25.93
C GLY A 4 -5.27 4.13 24.40
N GLU A 5 -6.44 4.46 23.88
CA GLU A 5 -6.69 4.53 22.44
C GLU A 5 -6.05 5.77 21.82
N LEU A 6 -6.14 6.90 22.51
CA LEU A 6 -5.51 8.14 22.09
C LEU A 6 -3.99 8.00 22.04
N PHE A 7 -3.41 7.34 23.03
CA PHE A 7 -1.97 7.05 23.07
C PHE A 7 -1.53 6.15 21.91
N ARG A 8 -2.30 5.11 21.57
CA ARG A 8 -2.02 4.23 20.43
C ARG A 8 -2.07 4.99 19.10
N ILE A 9 -3.06 5.85 18.92
CA ILE A 9 -3.17 6.69 17.71
C ILE A 9 -1.98 7.64 17.60
N ALA A 10 -1.60 8.32 18.70
CA ALA A 10 -0.43 9.19 18.72
C ALA A 10 0.86 8.43 18.41
N TYR A 11 1.00 7.19 18.89
CA TYR A 11 2.12 6.31 18.60
C TYR A 11 2.21 5.95 17.11
N ILE A 12 1.07 5.65 16.47
CA ILE A 12 1.02 5.39 15.01
C ILE A 12 1.54 6.60 14.23
N PHE A 13 1.05 7.80 14.57
CA PHE A 13 1.51 9.02 13.90
C PHE A 13 3.01 9.24 14.09
N PHE A 14 3.52 9.04 15.29
CA PHE A 14 4.94 9.19 15.58
C PHE A 14 5.77 8.17 14.79
N ASP A 15 5.34 6.91 14.76
CA ASP A 15 6.03 5.80 14.08
C ASP A 15 6.08 5.98 12.55
N ILE A 16 5.11 6.69 11.98
CA ILE A 16 5.08 7.03 10.55
C ILE A 16 5.90 8.29 10.26
N ILE A 17 5.72 9.35 11.03
CA ILE A 17 6.30 10.66 10.73
C ILE A 17 7.79 10.69 11.06
N MET A 18 8.21 10.05 12.14
CA MET A 18 9.61 10.06 12.59
C MET A 18 10.57 9.47 11.55
N PRO A 19 10.35 8.27 10.96
CA PRO A 19 11.22 7.75 9.92
C PRO A 19 11.29 8.63 8.66
N ILE A 20 10.17 9.27 8.30
CA ILE A 20 10.13 10.21 7.16
C ILE A 20 11.02 11.41 7.46
N GLY A 21 10.90 11.99 8.66
CA GLY A 21 11.73 13.11 9.10
C GLY A 21 13.22 12.76 9.15
N VAL A 22 13.56 11.59 9.71
CA VAL A 22 14.94 11.08 9.74
C VAL A 22 15.46 10.86 8.32
N GLY A 23 14.69 10.23 7.44
CA GLY A 23 15.06 9.99 6.04
C GLY A 23 15.32 11.30 5.28
N TYR A 24 14.47 12.31 5.49
CA TYR A 24 14.65 13.64 4.92
C TYR A 24 15.96 14.30 5.43
N CYS A 25 16.22 14.27 6.72
CA CYS A 25 17.44 14.83 7.32
C CYS A 25 18.71 14.13 6.79
N LEU A 26 18.70 12.80 6.69
CA LEU A 26 19.82 12.03 6.16
C LEU A 26 20.10 12.36 4.69
N LYS A 27 19.04 12.50 3.88
CA LYS A 27 19.16 12.91 2.49
C LYS A 27 19.67 14.34 2.35
N LYS A 28 19.16 15.28 3.14
CA LYS A 28 19.59 16.69 3.13
C LYS A 28 21.06 16.85 3.51
N ARG A 29 21.54 16.02 4.45
CA ARG A 29 22.97 16.01 4.87
C ARG A 29 23.87 15.20 3.93
N SER A 30 23.33 14.66 2.83
CA SER A 30 24.08 13.81 1.87
C SER A 30 24.74 12.59 2.51
N VAL A 31 24.26 12.14 3.67
CA VAL A 31 24.77 10.95 4.37
C VAL A 31 24.39 9.68 3.59
N VAL A 32 23.26 9.71 2.89
CA VAL A 32 22.73 8.56 2.16
C VAL A 32 22.65 8.88 0.67
N SER A 33 23.32 8.07 -0.16
CA SER A 33 23.26 8.20 -1.61
C SER A 33 21.95 7.67 -2.18
N SER A 34 21.51 8.21 -3.33
CA SER A 34 20.32 7.71 -4.04
C SER A 34 20.46 6.24 -4.46
N GLY A 35 21.68 5.79 -4.78
CA GLY A 35 21.95 4.37 -5.10
C GLY A 35 21.69 3.45 -3.90
N PHE A 36 22.12 3.85 -2.72
CA PHE A 36 21.87 3.10 -1.48
C PHE A 36 20.38 3.03 -1.17
N CYS A 37 19.65 4.16 -1.29
CA CYS A 37 18.19 4.18 -1.08
C CYS A 37 17.48 3.22 -2.04
N ASN A 38 17.82 3.22 -3.32
CA ASN A 38 17.22 2.33 -4.30
C ASN A 38 17.55 0.85 -4.00
N GLY A 39 18.76 0.55 -3.56
CA GLY A 39 19.15 -0.78 -3.12
C GLY A 39 18.33 -1.25 -1.91
N LEU A 40 18.16 -0.37 -0.92
CA LEU A 40 17.36 -0.64 0.29
C LEU A 40 15.89 -0.86 -0.03
N ILE A 41 15.30 -0.04 -0.91
CA ILE A 41 13.92 -0.20 -1.37
C ILE A 41 13.75 -1.55 -2.06
N ARG A 42 14.68 -1.91 -2.96
CA ARG A 42 14.64 -3.19 -3.68
C ARG A 42 14.76 -4.38 -2.73
N PHE A 43 15.67 -4.31 -1.78
CA PHE A 43 15.83 -5.34 -0.73
C PHE A 43 14.54 -5.48 0.10
N ASN A 44 13.97 -4.36 0.53
CA ASN A 44 12.72 -4.37 1.30
C ASN A 44 11.58 -5.04 0.53
N ILE A 45 11.39 -4.69 -0.74
CA ILE A 45 10.31 -5.26 -1.57
C ILE A 45 10.54 -6.75 -1.81
N ILE A 46 11.75 -7.15 -2.21
CA ILE A 46 12.01 -8.53 -2.63
C ILE A 46 12.13 -9.47 -1.44
N VAL A 47 12.78 -9.05 -0.35
CA VAL A 47 13.08 -9.93 0.78
C VAL A 47 12.11 -9.72 1.93
N VAL A 48 12.03 -8.50 2.46
CA VAL A 48 11.27 -8.24 3.70
C VAL A 48 9.77 -8.40 3.48
N MET A 49 9.22 -7.77 2.44
CA MET A 49 7.78 -7.87 2.15
C MET A 49 7.36 -9.28 1.74
N THR A 50 8.20 -9.99 1.00
CA THR A 50 7.93 -11.39 0.63
C THR A 50 7.97 -12.31 1.85
N ALA A 51 8.96 -12.15 2.72
CA ALA A 51 9.07 -12.92 3.96
C ALA A 51 7.89 -12.65 4.90
N LEU A 52 7.50 -11.38 5.06
CA LEU A 52 6.32 -11.00 5.85
C LEU A 52 5.02 -11.60 5.28
N ALA A 53 4.85 -11.57 3.96
CA ALA A 53 3.70 -12.19 3.31
C ALA A 53 3.64 -13.69 3.58
N LEU A 54 4.76 -14.41 3.40
CA LEU A 54 4.85 -15.84 3.66
C LEU A 54 4.56 -16.18 5.13
N LEU A 55 5.16 -15.46 6.07
CA LEU A 55 4.91 -15.65 7.50
C LEU A 55 3.45 -15.39 7.86
N SER A 56 2.86 -14.33 7.32
CA SER A 56 1.46 -13.98 7.56
C SER A 56 0.52 -15.07 7.05
N PHE A 57 0.80 -15.66 5.89
CA PHE A 57 0.03 -16.79 5.38
C PHE A 57 0.21 -18.06 6.20
N TRP A 58 1.44 -18.33 6.66
CA TRP A 58 1.74 -19.51 7.45
C TRP A 58 1.01 -19.53 8.80
N THR A 59 0.89 -18.36 9.43
CA THR A 59 0.24 -18.21 10.75
C THR A 59 -1.26 -17.99 10.66
N LEU A 60 -1.81 -17.77 9.46
CA LEU A 60 -3.21 -17.43 9.28
C LEU A 60 -4.12 -18.64 9.44
N PRO A 61 -5.03 -18.66 10.45
CA PRO A 61 -6.03 -19.71 10.56
C PRO A 61 -7.04 -19.58 9.41
N LEU A 62 -7.03 -20.53 8.49
CA LEU A 62 -7.97 -20.56 7.35
C LEU A 62 -9.38 -20.82 7.86
N ARG A 63 -10.14 -19.75 8.09
CA ARG A 63 -11.56 -19.78 8.44
C ARG A 63 -12.40 -19.38 7.24
N LYS A 64 -13.64 -19.90 7.18
CA LYS A 64 -14.59 -19.54 6.09
C LYS A 64 -14.88 -18.03 6.01
N GLU A 65 -14.79 -17.35 7.14
CA GLU A 65 -14.99 -15.89 7.24
C GLU A 65 -13.93 -15.10 6.44
N LEU A 66 -12.73 -15.68 6.27
CA LEU A 66 -11.65 -15.05 5.49
C LEU A 66 -11.93 -15.03 3.99
N MET A 67 -12.89 -15.83 3.50
CA MET A 67 -13.28 -15.81 2.09
C MET A 67 -13.90 -14.46 1.66
N ALA A 68 -14.34 -13.64 2.61
CA ALA A 68 -14.82 -12.29 2.33
C ALA A 68 -13.67 -11.28 2.04
N LEU A 69 -12.46 -11.52 2.52
CA LEU A 69 -11.33 -10.58 2.37
C LEU A 69 -10.94 -10.30 0.91
N PRO A 70 -10.90 -11.28 -0.01
CA PRO A 70 -10.68 -11.02 -1.42
C PRO A 70 -11.70 -10.04 -2.02
N PHE A 71 -12.97 -10.17 -1.64
CA PHE A 71 -14.02 -9.25 -2.11
C PHE A 71 -13.77 -7.82 -1.63
N PHE A 72 -13.36 -7.64 -0.38
CA PHE A 72 -12.97 -6.32 0.13
C PHE A 72 -11.73 -5.78 -0.57
N ALA A 73 -10.76 -6.63 -0.91
CA ALA A 73 -9.58 -6.23 -1.68
C ALA A 73 -9.95 -5.70 -3.07
N TYR A 74 -10.82 -6.39 -3.78
CA TYR A 74 -11.31 -5.93 -5.09
C TYR A 74 -12.17 -4.67 -4.97
N PHE A 75 -13.00 -4.57 -3.94
CA PHE A 75 -13.81 -3.40 -3.67
C PHE A 75 -12.96 -2.15 -3.46
N ASN A 76 -11.83 -2.26 -2.74
CA ASN A 76 -10.85 -1.19 -2.56
C ASN A 76 -10.19 -0.71 -3.85
N VAL A 77 -10.24 -1.48 -4.92
CA VAL A 77 -9.74 -1.06 -6.24
C VAL A 77 -10.87 -0.54 -7.12
N ILE A 78 -12.01 -1.22 -7.12
CA ILE A 78 -13.16 -0.90 -7.97
C ILE A 78 -13.78 0.45 -7.60
N VAL A 79 -13.94 0.73 -6.31
CA VAL A 79 -14.56 1.99 -5.85
C VAL A 79 -13.76 3.23 -6.25
N PRO A 80 -12.46 3.33 -5.98
CA PRO A 80 -11.65 4.46 -6.48
C PRO A 80 -11.67 4.56 -8.01
N TRP A 81 -11.61 3.43 -8.71
CA TRP A 81 -11.70 3.43 -10.16
C TRP A 81 -13.03 4.00 -10.67
N LEU A 82 -14.16 3.60 -10.07
CA LEU A 82 -15.47 4.16 -10.38
C LEU A 82 -15.55 5.66 -10.07
N ILE A 83 -15.04 6.09 -8.92
CA ILE A 83 -15.01 7.50 -8.54
C ILE A 83 -14.24 8.32 -9.59
N VAL A 84 -13.07 7.85 -10.00
CA VAL A 84 -12.26 8.52 -11.03
C VAL A 84 -13.00 8.59 -12.36
N LYS A 85 -13.66 7.50 -12.78
CA LYS A 85 -14.38 7.43 -14.06
C LYS A 85 -15.67 8.25 -14.05
N VAL A 86 -16.50 8.12 -13.02
CA VAL A 86 -17.76 8.88 -12.89
C VAL A 86 -17.50 10.37 -12.72
N GLY A 87 -16.50 10.72 -11.89
CA GLY A 87 -16.09 12.11 -11.69
C GLY A 87 -15.30 12.71 -12.85
N ARG A 88 -14.95 11.90 -13.86
CA ARG A 88 -14.14 12.31 -15.03
C ARG A 88 -12.83 12.99 -14.63
N PHE A 89 -12.27 12.61 -13.47
CA PHE A 89 -11.04 13.24 -12.97
C PHE A 89 -9.84 12.96 -13.88
N ASP A 90 -9.82 11.82 -14.57
CA ASP A 90 -8.81 11.44 -15.53
C ASP A 90 -8.82 12.31 -16.80
N GLN A 91 -9.95 12.95 -17.14
CA GLN A 91 -10.08 13.81 -18.32
C GLN A 91 -9.51 15.23 -18.12
N ARG A 92 -9.12 15.57 -16.86
CA ARG A 92 -8.47 16.84 -16.55
C ARG A 92 -7.04 16.94 -17.08
N PHE A 93 -6.44 15.78 -17.36
CA PHE A 93 -5.08 15.71 -17.90
C PHE A 93 -5.11 15.63 -19.41
N THR A 94 -4.49 16.59 -20.07
CA THR A 94 -4.38 16.65 -21.54
C THR A 94 -3.32 15.69 -22.06
N ASN A 95 -2.29 15.42 -21.27
CA ASN A 95 -1.22 14.49 -21.61
C ASN A 95 -1.62 13.05 -21.26
N VAL A 96 -1.52 12.17 -22.24
CA VAL A 96 -1.84 10.73 -22.10
C VAL A 96 -1.01 10.07 -21.00
N GLN A 97 0.28 10.43 -20.90
CA GLN A 97 1.18 9.87 -19.88
C GLN A 97 0.82 10.35 -18.46
N GLU A 98 0.45 11.62 -18.30
CA GLU A 98 -0.01 12.17 -17.02
C GLU A 98 -1.31 11.50 -16.57
N ARG A 99 -2.23 11.31 -17.52
CA ARG A 99 -3.49 10.60 -17.28
C ARG A 99 -3.25 9.16 -16.82
N GLY A 100 -2.33 8.43 -17.48
CA GLY A 100 -1.95 7.09 -17.09
C GLY A 100 -1.32 7.04 -15.71
N SER A 101 -0.39 7.94 -15.42
CA SER A 101 0.25 8.07 -14.10
C SER A 101 -0.75 8.38 -13.00
N TYR A 102 -1.70 9.26 -13.25
CA TYR A 102 -2.78 9.58 -12.31
C TYR A 102 -3.64 8.34 -12.00
N LEU A 103 -4.06 7.59 -13.02
CA LEU A 103 -4.86 6.39 -12.83
C LEU A 103 -4.14 5.33 -11.99
N ILE A 104 -2.85 5.09 -12.25
CA ILE A 104 -2.07 4.10 -11.52
C ILE A 104 -1.86 4.50 -10.05
N THR A 105 -1.76 5.80 -9.76
CA THR A 105 -1.55 6.29 -8.39
C THR A 105 -2.85 6.50 -7.63
N ALA A 106 -3.94 6.88 -8.28
CA ALA A 106 -5.20 7.20 -7.63
C ALA A 106 -6.07 5.97 -7.29
N ILE A 107 -5.91 4.88 -8.04
CA ILE A 107 -6.73 3.69 -7.86
C ILE A 107 -6.25 2.81 -6.70
N PRO A 108 -4.97 2.43 -6.59
CA PRO A 108 -4.52 1.53 -5.53
C PRO A 108 -4.40 2.26 -4.21
N SER A 109 -4.96 1.66 -3.17
CA SER A 109 -4.77 2.10 -1.78
C SER A 109 -3.55 1.42 -1.15
N ASN A 110 -2.88 2.08 -0.22
CA ASN A 110 -1.74 1.51 0.51
C ASN A 110 -2.21 0.61 1.67
N VAL A 111 -2.95 -0.45 1.33
CA VAL A 111 -3.51 -1.39 2.32
C VAL A 111 -2.40 -2.19 2.99
N GLY A 112 -1.45 -2.72 2.23
CA GLY A 112 -0.44 -3.63 2.75
C GLY A 112 0.50 -2.99 3.77
N SER A 113 1.07 -1.83 3.45
CA SER A 113 2.05 -1.18 4.32
C SER A 113 1.39 -0.34 5.41
N LEU A 114 0.66 0.69 5.02
CA LEU A 114 0.06 1.62 5.98
C LEU A 114 -1.12 1.00 6.73
N GLY A 115 -2.01 0.33 6.00
CA GLY A 115 -3.13 -0.38 6.60
C GLY A 115 -2.66 -1.50 7.52
N GLY A 116 -1.64 -2.28 7.10
CA GLY A 116 -1.03 -3.32 7.92
C GLY A 116 -0.45 -2.81 9.22
N LEU A 117 0.31 -1.72 9.17
CA LEU A 117 0.89 -1.08 10.36
C LEU A 117 -0.21 -0.59 11.32
N CYS A 118 -1.20 0.14 10.82
CA CYS A 118 -2.32 0.59 11.64
C CYS A 118 -3.10 -0.57 12.25
N GLY A 119 -3.39 -1.61 11.46
CA GLY A 119 -4.06 -2.80 11.95
C GLY A 119 -3.29 -3.53 13.04
N TYR A 120 -1.97 -3.67 12.87
CA TYR A 120 -1.09 -4.28 13.87
C TYR A 120 -1.11 -3.51 15.21
N ILE A 121 -0.96 -2.20 15.17
CA ILE A 121 -0.90 -1.38 16.38
C ILE A 121 -2.26 -1.34 17.10
N LEU A 122 -3.37 -1.29 16.35
CA LEU A 122 -4.71 -1.21 16.94
C LEU A 122 -5.23 -2.56 17.44
N TYR A 123 -5.02 -3.63 16.66
CA TYR A 123 -5.68 -4.93 16.87
C TYR A 123 -4.70 -6.11 16.94
N GLY A 124 -3.38 -5.88 16.80
CA GLY A 124 -2.35 -6.90 16.91
C GLY A 124 -2.12 -7.75 15.66
N GLU A 125 -1.41 -8.86 15.83
CA GLU A 125 -0.90 -9.72 14.77
C GLU A 125 -1.99 -10.30 13.85
N THR A 126 -3.13 -10.67 14.42
CA THR A 126 -4.25 -11.25 13.65
C THR A 126 -4.80 -10.27 12.61
N SER A 127 -4.94 -9.00 12.99
CA SER A 127 -5.39 -7.94 12.09
C SER A 127 -4.37 -7.68 10.98
N PHE A 128 -3.09 -7.67 11.34
CA PHE A 128 -2.01 -7.55 10.36
C PHE A 128 -2.09 -8.66 9.31
N ALA A 129 -2.25 -9.92 9.73
CA ALA A 129 -2.36 -11.06 8.84
C ALA A 129 -3.57 -10.94 7.87
N TYR A 130 -4.72 -10.49 8.34
CA TYR A 130 -5.89 -10.26 7.50
C TYR A 130 -5.65 -9.15 6.46
N ILE A 131 -5.01 -8.07 6.86
CA ILE A 131 -4.69 -6.96 5.97
C ILE A 131 -3.66 -7.38 4.94
N GLN A 132 -2.66 -8.18 5.31
CA GLN A 132 -1.69 -8.73 4.35
C GLN A 132 -2.36 -9.68 3.34
N LEU A 133 -3.33 -10.48 3.76
CA LEU A 133 -4.12 -11.31 2.85
C LEU A 133 -4.88 -10.45 1.83
N MET A 134 -5.55 -9.38 2.29
CA MET A 134 -6.19 -8.42 1.38
C MET A 134 -5.19 -7.79 0.41
N ALA A 135 -4.01 -7.40 0.90
CA ALA A 135 -2.96 -6.79 0.09
C ALA A 135 -2.47 -7.71 -1.03
N VAL A 136 -2.38 -9.01 -0.79
CA VAL A 136 -2.01 -9.99 -1.83
C VAL A 136 -3.03 -9.99 -2.96
N PHE A 137 -4.32 -10.06 -2.67
CA PHE A 137 -5.37 -10.00 -3.70
C PHE A 137 -5.38 -8.65 -4.44
N GLN A 138 -5.16 -7.55 -3.73
CA GLN A 138 -5.00 -6.24 -4.35
C GLN A 138 -3.80 -6.19 -5.28
N ASN A 139 -2.66 -6.77 -4.88
CA ASN A 139 -1.46 -6.83 -5.71
C ASN A 139 -1.67 -7.63 -6.99
N LEU A 140 -2.49 -8.68 -6.99
CA LEU A 140 -2.88 -9.38 -8.22
C LEU A 140 -3.53 -8.43 -9.22
N VAL A 141 -4.45 -7.57 -8.77
CA VAL A 141 -5.07 -6.56 -9.64
C VAL A 141 -4.03 -5.53 -10.13
N MET A 142 -3.12 -5.13 -9.27
CA MET A 142 -2.02 -4.24 -9.64
C MET A 142 -1.19 -4.81 -10.79
N PHE A 143 -0.76 -6.06 -10.68
CA PHE A 143 0.09 -6.70 -11.69
C PHE A 143 -0.64 -7.02 -12.99
N PHE A 144 -1.87 -7.51 -12.91
CA PHE A 144 -2.60 -7.97 -14.10
C PHE A 144 -3.41 -6.87 -14.79
N VAL A 145 -3.78 -5.81 -14.10
CA VAL A 145 -4.63 -4.75 -14.65
C VAL A 145 -3.91 -3.40 -14.70
N LEU A 146 -3.43 -2.91 -13.55
CA LEU A 146 -2.93 -1.54 -13.46
C LEU A 146 -1.58 -1.36 -14.14
N PHE A 147 -0.65 -2.30 -14.01
CA PHE A 147 0.64 -2.19 -14.70
C PHE A 147 0.54 -2.31 -16.23
N PRO A 148 -0.20 -3.26 -16.80
CA PRO A 148 -0.46 -3.28 -18.24
C PRO A 148 -1.17 -2.01 -18.75
N MET A 149 -2.15 -1.52 -17.99
CA MET A 149 -2.81 -0.26 -18.30
C MET A 149 -1.82 0.91 -18.32
N GLY A 150 -0.92 0.97 -17.35
CA GLY A 150 0.13 1.99 -17.31
C GLY A 150 1.12 1.91 -18.44
N SER A 151 1.51 0.71 -18.83
CA SER A 151 2.34 0.49 -20.00
C SER A 151 1.65 0.96 -21.28
N TYR A 152 0.36 0.70 -21.44
CA TYR A 152 -0.43 1.18 -22.56
C TYR A 152 -0.41 2.72 -22.66
N TYR A 153 -0.62 3.42 -21.57
CA TYR A 153 -0.58 4.89 -21.55
C TYR A 153 0.84 5.47 -21.76
N LYS A 154 1.88 4.68 -21.52
CA LYS A 154 3.26 5.11 -21.73
C LYS A 154 3.72 4.96 -23.18
N TYR A 155 3.30 3.89 -23.86
CA TYR A 155 3.82 3.51 -25.18
C TYR A 155 2.77 3.56 -26.31
N GLY A 156 1.47 3.69 -25.98
CA GLY A 156 0.36 3.86 -26.93
C GLY A 156 0.05 5.31 -27.15
#